data_8229d7d50c66be6f536a7babc4284cda
#
_entry.id   8229d7d50c66be6f536a7babc4284cda
#
_cell.length_a   1.000
_cell.length_b   1.000
_cell.length_c   1.000
_cell.angle_alpha   90.00
_cell.angle_beta   90.00
_cell.angle_gamma   90.00
#
_symmetry.space_group_name_H-M   'P 1'
#
loop_
_entity.id
_entity.type
_entity.pdbx_description
1 polymer ?
#
loop_
_entity_poly.entity_id
_entity_poly.type
_entity_poly.pdbx_seq_one_letter_code
_entity_poly.pdbx_strand_id
1 'polypeptide(L)'
;MSKKLVIALGGNALGKTPEEQLELVKETAKTIVDLSLKGYDIIVGHGNGPQVGMINLAMEFSSTHGGKTPAMPFPECGAMSQGYIGYHLQQAIQNELLKRKVDKKCATVVTQVVVDPNDPGFKNPTKPVGMFYSKEEADRIVAEKGYTFVEDAGRGYRRVVPSPIPRRIVELDVVKQLVKAGDIVITVGGGGIPVVETADGLKGVASVIDKDRSSAKLALDIGADMLVILTAVDRVCINFNKPNQEELAEMSISEAKKYISEGHFAPGSMLPKVESCIEFVEKNENNSVALITSLQKAAQALDGLTGTIIKK
;
A
#
# COMPACT_ATOMS: atom_id res chain seq x y z
N MET A 1 17.38 6.04 -20.84
CA MET A 1 16.73 6.47 -19.60
C MET A 1 16.66 5.26 -18.69
N SER A 2 16.86 5.44 -17.38
CA SER A 2 16.65 4.39 -16.38
C SER A 2 15.18 3.95 -16.37
N LYS A 3 14.92 2.67 -16.09
CA LYS A 3 13.55 2.18 -15.95
C LYS A 3 13.00 2.57 -14.58
N LYS A 4 11.76 3.05 -14.52
CA LYS A 4 11.07 3.42 -13.29
C LYS A 4 10.29 2.25 -12.75
N LEU A 5 10.54 1.91 -11.47
CA LEU A 5 9.80 0.90 -10.72
C LEU A 5 8.98 1.56 -9.61
N VAL A 6 7.68 1.34 -9.60
CA VAL A 6 6.85 1.64 -8.43
C VAL A 6 6.67 0.36 -7.63
N ILE A 7 7.11 0.38 -6.37
CA ILE A 7 7.09 -0.76 -5.45
C ILE A 7 6.03 -0.52 -4.38
N ALA A 8 5.03 -1.40 -4.29
CA ALA A 8 4.01 -1.38 -3.27
C ALA A 8 4.36 -2.36 -2.14
N LEU A 9 4.76 -1.85 -0.96
CA LEU A 9 5.12 -2.67 0.20
C LEU A 9 3.86 -3.12 0.97
N GLY A 10 3.71 -4.43 1.16
CA GLY A 10 2.66 -5.02 1.98
C GLY A 10 2.90 -4.88 3.48
N GLY A 11 1.88 -5.14 4.29
CA GLY A 11 1.97 -5.06 5.76
C GLY A 11 3.02 -6.00 6.37
N ASN A 12 3.32 -7.11 5.72
CA ASN A 12 4.36 -8.05 6.18
C ASN A 12 5.78 -7.45 6.18
N ALA A 13 6.01 -6.40 5.42
CA ALA A 13 7.28 -5.67 5.39
C ALA A 13 7.40 -4.60 6.49
N LEU A 14 6.34 -4.41 7.31
CA LEU A 14 6.22 -3.27 8.21
C LEU A 14 6.03 -3.64 9.69
N GLY A 15 5.77 -4.91 10.04
CA GLY A 15 5.56 -5.34 11.43
C GLY A 15 4.34 -4.70 12.12
N LYS A 16 4.21 -4.99 13.41
CA LYS A 16 3.11 -4.50 14.26
C LYS A 16 3.56 -3.49 15.31
N THR A 17 4.80 -3.59 15.78
CA THR A 17 5.39 -2.67 16.74
C THR A 17 6.53 -1.86 16.11
N PRO A 18 6.95 -0.73 16.72
CA PRO A 18 8.10 0.04 16.25
C PRO A 18 9.38 -0.78 16.14
N GLU A 19 9.63 -1.66 17.11
CA GLU A 19 10.83 -2.51 17.17
C GLU A 19 10.83 -3.54 16.04
N GLU A 20 9.71 -4.25 15.85
CA GLU A 20 9.53 -5.18 14.72
C GLU A 20 9.70 -4.46 13.38
N GLN A 21 9.12 -3.25 13.27
CA GLN A 21 9.21 -2.47 12.04
C GLN A 21 10.65 -2.08 11.73
N LEU A 22 11.41 -1.61 12.72
CA LEU A 22 12.83 -1.26 12.56
C LEU A 22 13.67 -2.43 12.06
N GLU A 23 13.39 -3.66 12.51
CA GLU A 23 14.09 -4.85 12.01
C GLU A 23 13.68 -5.22 10.58
N LEU A 24 12.37 -5.25 10.31
CA LEU A 24 11.85 -5.64 9.00
C LEU A 24 12.22 -4.67 7.88
N VAL A 25 12.25 -3.36 8.15
CA VAL A 25 12.62 -2.37 7.13
C VAL A 25 14.10 -2.44 6.74
N LYS A 26 14.99 -3.05 7.55
CA LYS A 26 16.39 -3.28 7.17
C LYS A 26 16.50 -4.22 5.96
N GLU A 27 15.74 -5.31 5.96
CA GLU A 27 15.71 -6.24 4.82
C GLU A 27 15.04 -5.58 3.59
N THR A 28 13.98 -4.83 3.81
CA THR A 28 13.34 -4.03 2.76
C THR A 28 14.32 -3.04 2.13
N ALA A 29 15.12 -2.35 2.95
CA ALA A 29 16.10 -1.40 2.49
C ALA A 29 17.22 -2.05 1.63
N LYS A 30 17.70 -3.23 2.02
CA LYS A 30 18.66 -3.98 1.19
C LYS A 30 18.10 -4.25 -0.19
N THR A 31 16.88 -4.80 -0.26
CA THR A 31 16.21 -5.10 -1.54
C THR A 31 16.05 -3.84 -2.39
N ILE A 32 15.57 -2.72 -1.81
CA ILE A 32 15.37 -1.45 -2.52
C ILE A 32 16.69 -0.92 -3.07
N VAL A 33 17.77 -0.95 -2.27
CA VAL A 33 19.09 -0.47 -2.70
C VAL A 33 19.68 -1.40 -3.76
N ASP A 34 19.52 -2.73 -3.66
CA ASP A 34 19.94 -3.68 -4.70
C ASP A 34 19.29 -3.33 -6.05
N LEU A 35 17.99 -3.05 -6.07
CA LEU A 35 17.27 -2.68 -7.27
C LEU A 35 17.74 -1.33 -7.82
N SER A 36 17.99 -0.36 -6.95
CA SER A 36 18.54 0.93 -7.35
C SER A 36 19.93 0.81 -7.97
N LEU A 37 20.77 -0.09 -7.47
CA LEU A 37 22.10 -0.39 -8.02
C LEU A 37 22.05 -1.14 -9.36
N LYS A 38 20.96 -1.86 -9.64
CA LYS A 38 20.68 -2.43 -10.98
C LYS A 38 20.28 -1.37 -12.01
N GLY A 39 20.23 -0.08 -11.63
CA GLY A 39 19.96 1.04 -12.52
C GLY A 39 18.48 1.43 -12.65
N TYR A 40 17.65 0.98 -11.70
CA TYR A 40 16.25 1.39 -11.66
C TYR A 40 16.05 2.68 -10.87
N ASP A 41 15.13 3.53 -11.32
CA ASP A 41 14.58 4.63 -10.52
C ASP A 41 13.47 4.08 -9.63
N ILE A 42 13.65 4.15 -8.32
CA ILE A 42 12.78 3.47 -7.36
C ILE A 42 11.82 4.45 -6.68
N ILE A 43 10.53 4.15 -6.76
CA ILE A 43 9.47 4.83 -6.05
C ILE A 43 8.74 3.82 -5.16
N VAL A 44 8.56 4.14 -3.88
CA VAL A 44 8.03 3.20 -2.89
C VAL A 44 6.72 3.72 -2.31
N GLY A 45 5.66 2.93 -2.46
CA GLY A 45 4.43 3.07 -1.69
C GLY A 45 4.36 2.01 -0.59
N HIS A 46 3.66 2.28 0.49
CA HIS A 46 3.50 1.32 1.59
C HIS A 46 2.08 1.32 2.16
N GLY A 47 1.67 0.22 2.80
CA GLY A 47 0.43 0.15 3.58
C GLY A 47 0.59 0.78 4.97
N ASN A 48 -0.52 0.96 5.68
CA ASN A 48 -0.54 1.50 7.04
C ASN A 48 -1.67 0.94 7.91
N GLY A 49 -2.40 -0.07 7.45
CA GLY A 49 -3.65 -0.51 8.09
C GLY A 49 -3.57 -0.73 9.61
N PRO A 50 -2.59 -1.48 10.15
CA PRO A 50 -2.40 -1.61 11.58
C PRO A 50 -2.05 -0.27 12.26
N GLN A 51 -1.13 0.49 11.68
CA GLN A 51 -0.57 1.71 12.27
C GLN A 51 -1.60 2.85 12.34
N VAL A 52 -2.34 3.11 11.27
CA VAL A 52 -3.36 4.17 11.26
C VAL A 52 -4.48 3.87 12.25
N GLY A 53 -4.89 2.61 12.36
CA GLY A 53 -5.91 2.21 13.32
C GLY A 53 -5.44 2.30 14.77
N MET A 54 -4.19 1.92 15.05
CA MET A 54 -3.57 2.07 16.37
C MET A 54 -3.47 3.55 16.79
N ILE A 55 -3.00 4.41 15.88
CA ILE A 55 -2.89 5.86 16.13
C ILE A 55 -4.28 6.43 16.40
N ASN A 56 -5.29 6.12 15.57
CA ASN A 56 -6.64 6.61 15.75
C ASN A 56 -7.24 6.15 17.10
N LEU A 57 -7.07 4.86 17.46
CA LEU A 57 -7.53 4.32 18.73
C LEU A 57 -6.87 5.01 19.93
N ALA A 58 -5.54 5.19 19.90
CA ALA A 58 -4.79 5.85 20.96
C ALA A 58 -5.22 7.30 21.17
N MET A 59 -5.40 8.05 20.08
CA MET A 59 -5.82 9.45 20.14
C MET A 59 -7.27 9.58 20.60
N GLU A 60 -8.17 8.71 20.14
CA GLU A 60 -9.55 8.67 20.59
C GLU A 60 -9.63 8.33 22.10
N PHE A 61 -8.92 7.29 22.54
CA PHE A 61 -8.89 6.89 23.95
C PHE A 61 -8.38 8.03 24.84
N SER A 62 -7.26 8.64 24.48
CA SER A 62 -6.69 9.75 25.25
C SER A 62 -7.64 10.95 25.36
N SER A 63 -8.38 11.27 24.29
CA SER A 63 -9.31 12.40 24.26
C SER A 63 -10.52 12.19 25.18
N THR A 64 -10.93 10.94 25.42
CA THR A 64 -12.15 10.60 26.21
C THR A 64 -11.86 10.09 27.61
N HIS A 65 -10.62 9.67 27.93
CA HIS A 65 -10.23 9.05 29.20
C HIS A 65 -9.22 9.89 30.01
N GLY A 66 -9.34 11.22 29.95
CA GLY A 66 -8.57 12.13 30.81
C GLY A 66 -7.16 12.47 30.34
N GLY A 67 -6.73 12.04 29.15
CA GLY A 67 -5.42 12.35 28.59
C GLY A 67 -5.27 13.80 28.10
N LYS A 68 -6.37 14.56 28.05
CA LYS A 68 -6.42 15.98 27.64
C LYS A 68 -5.83 16.27 26.25
N THR A 69 -5.80 15.26 25.38
CA THR A 69 -5.39 15.43 23.97
C THR A 69 -6.63 15.57 23.09
N PRO A 70 -6.56 16.28 21.95
CA PRO A 70 -7.65 16.31 20.99
C PRO A 70 -7.85 14.92 20.35
N ALA A 71 -9.09 14.62 19.96
CA ALA A 71 -9.33 13.53 19.03
C ALA A 71 -8.72 13.86 17.67
N MET A 72 -8.15 12.86 17.01
CA MET A 72 -7.56 13.03 15.67
C MET A 72 -8.39 12.32 14.62
N PRO A 73 -8.91 13.03 13.62
CA PRO A 73 -9.60 12.45 12.49
C PRO A 73 -8.69 11.51 11.66
N PHE A 74 -9.29 10.68 10.82
CA PHE A 74 -8.54 9.71 10.01
C PHE A 74 -7.51 10.31 9.05
N PRO A 75 -7.76 11.45 8.39
CA PRO A 75 -6.75 12.08 7.53
C PRO A 75 -5.46 12.42 8.28
N GLU A 76 -5.58 12.99 9.49
CA GLU A 76 -4.46 13.34 10.35
C GLU A 76 -3.74 12.09 10.87
N CYS A 77 -4.47 11.05 11.26
CA CYS A 77 -3.89 9.74 11.61
C CYS A 77 -3.17 9.11 10.41
N GLY A 78 -3.71 9.30 9.20
CA GLY A 78 -3.06 8.92 7.95
C GLY A 78 -1.72 9.62 7.76
N ALA A 79 -1.67 10.94 7.95
CA ALA A 79 -0.45 11.74 7.87
C ALA A 79 0.59 11.31 8.92
N MET A 80 0.16 11.10 10.18
CA MET A 80 1.03 10.57 11.24
C MET A 80 1.62 9.21 10.86
N SER A 81 0.81 8.31 10.27
CA SER A 81 1.28 7.00 9.83
C SER A 81 2.27 7.08 8.68
N GLN A 82 2.11 8.03 7.76
CA GLN A 82 3.08 8.29 6.69
C GLN A 82 4.42 8.75 7.27
N GLY A 83 4.40 9.68 8.23
CA GLY A 83 5.60 10.16 8.91
C GLY A 83 6.29 9.03 9.68
N TYR A 84 5.56 8.25 10.45
CA TYR A 84 6.09 7.15 11.25
C TYR A 84 6.73 6.05 10.39
N ILE A 85 5.98 5.49 9.44
CA ILE A 85 6.47 4.41 8.58
C ILE A 85 7.53 4.95 7.61
N GLY A 86 7.30 6.13 7.04
CA GLY A 86 8.22 6.78 6.14
C GLY A 86 9.57 7.08 6.79
N TYR A 87 9.58 7.53 8.05
CA TYR A 87 10.80 7.74 8.83
C TYR A 87 11.63 6.46 8.96
N HIS A 88 11.02 5.33 9.34
CA HIS A 88 11.72 4.07 9.49
C HIS A 88 12.29 3.55 8.15
N LEU A 89 11.47 3.59 7.08
CA LEU A 89 11.91 3.19 5.74
C LEU A 89 13.02 4.09 5.21
N GLN A 90 12.85 5.41 5.31
CA GLN A 90 13.82 6.39 4.84
C GLN A 90 15.16 6.23 5.56
N GLN A 91 15.13 6.10 6.89
CA GLN A 91 16.33 5.89 7.70
C GLN A 91 17.04 4.59 7.31
N ALA A 92 16.31 3.48 7.18
CA ALA A 92 16.90 2.19 6.82
C ALA A 92 17.51 2.21 5.41
N ILE A 93 16.83 2.81 4.42
CA ILE A 93 17.34 2.95 3.06
C ILE A 93 18.58 3.85 3.05
N GLN A 94 18.54 5.00 3.75
CA GLN A 94 19.69 5.91 3.81
C GLN A 94 20.90 5.25 4.49
N ASN A 95 20.69 4.48 5.56
CA ASN A 95 21.74 3.72 6.22
C ASN A 95 22.36 2.67 5.28
N GLU A 96 21.56 1.97 4.50
CA GLU A 96 22.05 0.98 3.54
C GLU A 96 22.81 1.63 2.38
N LEU A 97 22.35 2.78 1.87
CA LEU A 97 23.08 3.58 0.88
C LEU A 97 24.45 4.03 1.41
N LEU A 98 24.50 4.56 2.63
CA LEU A 98 25.75 4.97 3.29
C LEU A 98 26.71 3.80 3.47
N LYS A 99 26.24 2.67 3.96
CA LYS A 99 27.02 1.45 4.14
C LYS A 99 27.66 0.96 2.84
N ARG A 100 26.93 1.08 1.72
CA ARG A 100 27.41 0.68 0.39
C ARG A 100 28.15 1.80 -0.35
N LYS A 101 28.31 2.98 0.25
CA LYS A 101 28.97 4.16 -0.34
C LYS A 101 28.30 4.61 -1.65
N VAL A 102 26.96 4.53 -1.69
CA VAL A 102 26.15 4.96 -2.84
C VAL A 102 25.71 6.40 -2.61
N ASP A 103 26.06 7.29 -3.55
CA ASP A 103 25.66 8.71 -3.47
C ASP A 103 24.26 8.92 -4.07
N LYS A 104 23.26 8.37 -3.37
CA LYS A 104 21.85 8.64 -3.59
C LYS A 104 21.21 9.07 -2.28
N LYS A 105 20.07 9.77 -2.39
CA LYS A 105 19.27 10.18 -1.23
C LYS A 105 17.95 9.43 -1.21
N CYS A 106 17.33 9.39 -0.04
CA CYS A 106 15.99 8.86 0.14
C CYS A 106 15.15 9.90 0.85
N ALA A 107 13.96 10.18 0.32
CA ALA A 107 13.04 11.14 0.92
C ALA A 107 11.63 10.56 1.02
N THR A 108 10.94 10.87 2.13
CA THR A 108 9.51 10.59 2.31
C THR A 108 8.72 11.85 2.01
N VAL A 109 7.75 11.73 1.09
CA VAL A 109 6.82 12.80 0.75
C VAL A 109 5.48 12.48 1.39
N VAL A 110 5.04 13.33 2.31
CA VAL A 110 3.66 13.28 2.82
C VAL A 110 2.73 13.57 1.65
N THR A 111 1.84 12.61 1.36
CA THR A 111 1.12 12.59 0.09
C THR A 111 -0.38 12.59 0.30
N GLN A 112 -1.06 13.54 -0.34
CA GLN A 112 -2.52 13.64 -0.42
C GLN A 112 -3.01 13.03 -1.73
N VAL A 113 -4.16 12.36 -1.67
CA VAL A 113 -4.77 11.73 -2.85
C VAL A 113 -6.23 12.17 -2.95
N VAL A 114 -6.55 12.85 -4.05
CA VAL A 114 -7.92 13.28 -4.33
C VAL A 114 -8.79 12.06 -4.63
N VAL A 115 -9.97 12.04 -4.01
CA VAL A 115 -11.02 11.03 -4.21
C VAL A 115 -12.33 11.71 -4.59
N ASP A 116 -13.23 10.96 -5.22
CA ASP A 116 -14.58 11.44 -5.55
C ASP A 116 -15.43 11.46 -4.26
N PRO A 117 -16.03 12.59 -3.85
CA PRO A 117 -16.90 12.64 -2.67
C PRO A 117 -18.14 11.73 -2.80
N ASN A 118 -18.52 11.35 -4.01
CA ASN A 118 -19.66 10.48 -4.30
C ASN A 118 -19.24 9.00 -4.51
N ASP A 119 -17.97 8.65 -4.25
CA ASP A 119 -17.51 7.27 -4.43
C ASP A 119 -18.36 6.29 -3.59
N PRO A 120 -18.85 5.19 -4.21
CA PRO A 120 -19.66 4.18 -3.51
C PRO A 120 -18.98 3.59 -2.28
N GLY A 121 -17.65 3.60 -2.24
CA GLY A 121 -16.86 3.15 -1.10
C GLY A 121 -17.17 3.88 0.20
N PHE A 122 -17.67 5.13 0.15
CA PHE A 122 -18.11 5.85 1.35
C PHE A 122 -19.38 5.27 1.98
N LYS A 123 -20.24 4.65 1.19
CA LYS A 123 -21.49 4.00 1.65
C LYS A 123 -21.29 2.54 2.04
N ASN A 124 -20.20 1.93 1.57
CA ASN A 124 -19.90 0.52 1.82
C ASN A 124 -18.46 0.37 2.32
N PRO A 125 -18.19 0.55 3.64
CA PRO A 125 -16.87 0.40 4.23
C PRO A 125 -16.34 -1.03 4.07
N THR A 126 -15.14 -1.17 3.49
CA THR A 126 -14.51 -2.48 3.21
C THR A 126 -13.06 -2.58 3.65
N LYS A 127 -12.40 -1.44 3.99
CA LYS A 127 -10.97 -1.43 4.31
C LYS A 127 -10.71 -1.76 5.78
N PRO A 128 -10.09 -2.92 6.10
CA PRO A 128 -9.78 -3.26 7.47
C PRO A 128 -8.66 -2.38 8.04
N VAL A 129 -8.87 -1.86 9.24
CA VAL A 129 -7.90 -1.01 9.97
C VAL A 129 -7.78 -1.47 11.42
N GLY A 130 -6.66 -1.15 12.06
CA GLY A 130 -6.42 -1.42 13.47
C GLY A 130 -6.20 -2.89 13.82
N MET A 131 -6.48 -3.22 15.05
CA MET A 131 -6.27 -4.54 15.65
C MET A 131 -7.40 -5.53 15.34
N PHE A 132 -7.21 -6.78 15.74
CA PHE A 132 -8.25 -7.79 15.75
C PHE A 132 -8.99 -7.76 17.10
N TYR A 133 -10.29 -7.99 17.07
CA TYR A 133 -11.19 -8.01 18.21
C TYR A 133 -11.93 -9.34 18.28
N SER A 134 -12.35 -9.74 19.48
CA SER A 134 -13.35 -10.81 19.61
C SER A 134 -14.71 -10.33 19.07
N LYS A 135 -15.62 -11.28 18.86
CA LYS A 135 -16.98 -10.91 18.41
C LYS A 135 -17.67 -10.02 19.44
N GLU A 136 -17.55 -10.34 20.73
CA GLU A 136 -18.17 -9.62 21.85
C GLU A 136 -17.62 -8.18 21.93
N GLU A 137 -16.32 -8.00 21.77
CA GLU A 137 -15.69 -6.67 21.75
C GLU A 137 -16.18 -5.85 20.56
N ALA A 138 -16.23 -6.46 19.39
CA ALA A 138 -16.71 -5.79 18.18
C ALA A 138 -18.17 -5.37 18.31
N ASP A 139 -19.05 -6.26 18.76
CA ASP A 139 -20.49 -5.98 18.97
C ASP A 139 -20.69 -4.84 19.97
N ARG A 140 -19.91 -4.80 21.06
CA ARG A 140 -19.94 -3.70 22.02
C ARG A 140 -19.55 -2.37 21.38
N ILE A 141 -18.44 -2.33 20.63
CA ILE A 141 -17.96 -1.10 19.98
C ILE A 141 -18.96 -0.63 18.89
N VAL A 142 -19.61 -1.55 18.17
CA VAL A 142 -20.68 -1.23 17.22
C VAL A 142 -21.83 -0.53 17.95
N ALA A 143 -22.28 -1.05 19.09
CA ALA A 143 -23.37 -0.46 19.87
C ALA A 143 -23.01 0.92 20.46
N GLU A 144 -21.78 1.09 20.93
CA GLU A 144 -21.31 2.33 21.57
C GLU A 144 -20.97 3.44 20.56
N LYS A 145 -20.38 3.09 19.40
CA LYS A 145 -19.76 4.05 18.48
C LYS A 145 -20.32 4.05 17.06
N GLY A 146 -21.16 3.07 16.71
CA GLY A 146 -21.70 2.93 15.37
C GLY A 146 -20.65 2.53 14.32
N TYR A 147 -19.51 1.97 14.71
CA TYR A 147 -18.47 1.51 13.80
C TYR A 147 -18.89 0.23 13.08
N THR A 148 -18.35 0.02 11.90
CA THR A 148 -18.58 -1.21 11.13
C THR A 148 -17.41 -2.18 11.35
N PHE A 149 -17.73 -3.44 11.64
CA PHE A 149 -16.77 -4.53 11.78
C PHE A 149 -17.10 -5.66 10.83
N VAL A 150 -16.06 -6.36 10.36
CA VAL A 150 -16.17 -7.58 9.56
C VAL A 150 -15.24 -8.65 10.12
N GLU A 151 -15.62 -9.90 9.94
CA GLU A 151 -14.74 -11.03 10.19
C GLU A 151 -13.60 -11.03 9.16
N ASP A 152 -12.35 -11.22 9.59
CA ASP A 152 -11.16 -11.15 8.74
C ASP A 152 -10.41 -12.50 8.75
N ALA A 153 -10.83 -13.37 7.87
CA ALA A 153 -10.16 -14.62 7.52
C ALA A 153 -9.83 -15.54 8.71
N GLY A 154 -10.78 -15.75 9.61
CA GLY A 154 -10.64 -16.63 10.79
C GLY A 154 -9.78 -16.07 11.92
N ARG A 155 -9.27 -14.84 11.78
CA ARG A 155 -8.38 -14.21 12.77
C ARG A 155 -9.09 -13.35 13.80
N GLY A 156 -10.41 -13.16 13.65
CA GLY A 156 -11.25 -12.30 14.46
C GLY A 156 -11.89 -11.16 13.67
N TYR A 157 -12.44 -10.20 14.37
CA TYR A 157 -13.16 -9.07 13.79
C TYR A 157 -12.26 -7.84 13.66
N ARG A 158 -12.37 -7.14 12.54
CA ARG A 158 -11.67 -5.86 12.33
C ARG A 158 -12.64 -4.76 11.97
N ARG A 159 -12.37 -3.57 12.49
CA ARG A 159 -13.05 -2.36 12.03
C ARG A 159 -12.77 -2.16 10.55
N VAL A 160 -13.81 -1.81 9.78
CA VAL A 160 -13.67 -1.39 8.39
C VAL A 160 -14.06 0.07 8.23
N VAL A 161 -13.35 0.74 7.32
CA VAL A 161 -13.59 2.13 6.95
C VAL A 161 -13.80 2.25 5.44
N PRO A 162 -14.38 3.36 4.93
CA PRO A 162 -14.48 3.62 3.51
C PRO A 162 -13.14 3.50 2.80
N SER A 163 -13.17 3.00 1.55
CA SER A 163 -11.96 2.87 0.72
C SER A 163 -12.26 3.34 -0.72
N PRO A 164 -12.30 4.66 -0.94
CA PRO A 164 -12.59 5.24 -2.25
C PRO A 164 -11.45 5.01 -3.25
N ILE A 165 -11.76 5.16 -4.53
CA ILE A 165 -10.81 5.03 -5.64
C ILE A 165 -9.93 6.29 -5.74
N PRO A 166 -8.60 6.16 -5.84
CA PRO A 166 -7.70 7.29 -6.05
C PRO A 166 -7.90 7.93 -7.42
N ARG A 167 -8.04 9.27 -7.46
CA ARG A 167 -8.25 10.02 -8.70
C ARG A 167 -7.01 10.80 -9.13
N ARG A 168 -6.36 11.49 -8.20
CA ARG A 168 -5.20 12.35 -8.48
C ARG A 168 -4.27 12.40 -7.27
N ILE A 169 -2.99 12.32 -7.50
CA ILE A 169 -1.96 12.49 -6.47
C ILE A 169 -1.57 13.96 -6.45
N VAL A 170 -1.73 14.64 -5.32
CA VAL A 170 -1.52 16.08 -5.21
C VAL A 170 -0.05 16.44 -5.39
N GLU A 171 0.85 15.73 -4.72
CA GLU A 171 2.30 15.99 -4.72
C GLU A 171 3.06 15.31 -5.88
N LEU A 172 2.36 14.87 -6.93
CA LEU A 172 2.95 14.11 -8.05
C LEU A 172 4.15 14.81 -8.70
N ASP A 173 4.07 16.13 -8.90
CA ASP A 173 5.14 16.87 -9.56
C ASP A 173 6.40 16.98 -8.69
N VAL A 174 6.24 17.08 -7.37
CA VAL A 174 7.35 17.00 -6.41
C VAL A 174 8.01 15.62 -6.46
N VAL A 175 7.22 14.56 -6.48
CA VAL A 175 7.71 13.18 -6.62
C VAL A 175 8.50 13.03 -7.93
N LYS A 176 7.96 13.51 -9.04
CA LYS A 176 8.65 13.47 -10.34
C LYS A 176 10.00 14.20 -10.33
N GLN A 177 10.07 15.36 -9.66
CA GLN A 177 11.33 16.12 -9.53
C GLN A 177 12.39 15.36 -8.74
N LEU A 178 12.03 14.76 -7.60
CA LEU A 178 12.96 13.95 -6.79
C LEU A 178 13.45 12.72 -7.55
N VAL A 179 12.55 12.01 -8.21
CA VAL A 179 12.91 10.84 -9.05
C VAL A 179 13.85 11.26 -10.19
N LYS A 180 13.60 12.40 -10.86
CA LYS A 180 14.48 12.94 -11.91
C LYS A 180 15.85 13.32 -11.37
N ALA A 181 15.95 13.73 -10.11
CA ALA A 181 17.22 13.99 -9.43
C ALA A 181 18.01 12.71 -9.10
N GLY A 182 17.40 11.53 -9.26
CA GLY A 182 18.00 10.22 -8.96
C GLY A 182 17.73 9.71 -7.55
N ASP A 183 16.87 10.39 -6.80
CA ASP A 183 16.53 10.03 -5.43
C ASP A 183 15.57 8.84 -5.37
N ILE A 184 15.66 8.06 -4.29
CA ILE A 184 14.66 7.05 -3.92
C ILE A 184 13.53 7.78 -3.18
N VAL A 185 12.30 7.65 -3.66
CA VAL A 185 11.16 8.41 -3.12
C VAL A 185 10.15 7.48 -2.47
N ILE A 186 9.84 7.73 -1.20
CA ILE A 186 8.73 7.08 -0.49
C ILE A 186 7.54 8.02 -0.57
N THR A 187 6.41 7.55 -1.09
CA THR A 187 5.22 8.38 -1.36
C THR A 187 3.94 7.54 -1.31
N VAL A 188 2.78 8.15 -1.38
CA VAL A 188 1.46 7.51 -1.26
C VAL A 188 1.37 6.53 -0.09
N GLY A 189 2.04 6.83 1.01
CA GLY A 189 2.05 5.99 2.21
C GLY A 189 0.63 5.77 2.75
N GLY A 190 0.30 4.51 3.07
CA GLY A 190 -1.04 4.11 3.49
C GLY A 190 -2.11 4.24 2.40
N GLY A 191 -1.71 4.44 1.15
CA GLY A 191 -2.60 4.77 0.04
C GLY A 191 -2.77 6.29 -0.19
N GLY A 192 -2.05 7.12 0.57
CA GLY A 192 -2.19 8.57 0.58
C GLY A 192 -3.26 9.07 1.56
N ILE A 193 -3.20 10.34 1.91
CA ILE A 193 -4.24 11.01 2.73
C ILE A 193 -5.41 11.33 1.82
N PRO A 194 -6.61 10.74 2.06
CA PRO A 194 -7.77 11.00 1.22
C PRO A 194 -8.26 12.43 1.38
N VAL A 195 -8.36 13.15 0.27
CA VAL A 195 -8.90 14.52 0.24
C VAL A 195 -9.94 14.67 -0.87
N VAL A 196 -10.88 15.59 -0.68
CA VAL A 196 -11.82 16.04 -1.73
C VAL A 196 -11.54 17.48 -2.08
N GLU A 197 -11.80 17.84 -3.33
CA GLU A 197 -11.72 19.22 -3.81
C GLU A 197 -13.01 19.96 -3.44
N THR A 198 -12.87 21.14 -2.85
CA THR A 198 -13.98 22.03 -2.50
C THR A 198 -13.72 23.44 -3.05
N ALA A 199 -14.68 24.33 -2.95
CA ALA A 199 -14.49 25.72 -3.35
C ALA A 199 -13.36 26.43 -2.57
N ASP A 200 -13.11 25.98 -1.32
CA ASP A 200 -12.11 26.56 -0.42
C ASP A 200 -10.76 25.80 -0.48
N GLY A 201 -10.60 24.83 -1.37
CA GLY A 201 -9.39 24.03 -1.51
C GLY A 201 -9.59 22.55 -1.13
N LEU A 202 -8.49 21.89 -0.71
CA LEU A 202 -8.50 20.48 -0.35
C LEU A 202 -8.99 20.28 1.08
N LYS A 203 -9.86 19.27 1.26
CA LYS A 203 -10.39 18.88 2.57
C LYS A 203 -10.21 17.38 2.79
N GLY A 204 -9.58 17.00 3.93
CA GLY A 204 -9.44 15.62 4.35
C GLY A 204 -10.80 14.93 4.59
N VAL A 205 -10.90 13.66 4.23
CA VAL A 205 -12.12 12.85 4.43
C VAL A 205 -11.79 11.55 5.16
N ALA A 206 -12.70 11.13 6.04
CA ALA A 206 -12.52 9.94 6.88
C ALA A 206 -12.61 8.64 6.06
N SER A 207 -11.49 8.22 5.51
CA SER A 207 -11.37 6.99 4.71
C SER A 207 -9.91 6.53 4.66
N VAL A 208 -9.65 5.34 4.13
CA VAL A 208 -8.29 4.83 3.88
C VAL A 208 -8.26 4.21 2.47
N ILE A 209 -7.51 4.82 1.57
CA ILE A 209 -7.37 4.34 0.20
C ILE A 209 -6.55 3.03 0.20
N ASP A 210 -6.90 2.09 -0.65
CA ASP A 210 -6.09 0.88 -0.83
C ASP A 210 -4.72 1.22 -1.43
N LYS A 211 -3.63 0.75 -0.78
CA LYS A 211 -2.26 1.07 -1.21
C LYS A 211 -1.92 0.54 -2.61
N ASP A 212 -2.47 -0.63 -2.99
CA ASP A 212 -2.19 -1.24 -4.28
C ASP A 212 -2.82 -0.40 -5.39
N ARG A 213 -4.04 0.11 -5.18
CA ARG A 213 -4.72 1.05 -6.09
C ARG A 213 -3.97 2.38 -6.19
N SER A 214 -3.52 2.95 -5.06
CA SER A 214 -2.75 4.20 -5.09
C SER A 214 -1.37 4.01 -5.74
N SER A 215 -0.74 2.86 -5.54
CA SER A 215 0.53 2.53 -6.20
C SER A 215 0.35 2.34 -7.71
N ALA A 216 -0.75 1.72 -8.16
CA ALA A 216 -1.08 1.61 -9.57
C ALA A 216 -1.35 2.99 -10.20
N LYS A 217 -2.11 3.86 -9.50
CA LYS A 217 -2.35 5.24 -9.92
C LYS A 217 -1.04 6.02 -10.03
N LEU A 218 -0.16 5.92 -9.03
CA LEU A 218 1.17 6.53 -9.06
C LEU A 218 2.00 6.02 -10.24
N ALA A 219 2.01 4.70 -10.46
CA ALA A 219 2.75 4.09 -11.56
C ALA A 219 2.30 4.59 -12.94
N LEU A 220 0.99 4.74 -13.13
CA LEU A 220 0.41 5.35 -14.32
C LEU A 220 0.84 6.81 -14.48
N ASP A 221 0.66 7.62 -13.45
CA ASP A 221 0.87 9.07 -13.51
C ASP A 221 2.35 9.48 -13.65
N ILE A 222 3.28 8.65 -13.16
CA ILE A 222 4.72 8.89 -13.30
C ILE A 222 5.30 8.26 -14.56
N GLY A 223 4.50 7.49 -15.30
CA GLY A 223 4.94 6.73 -16.47
C GLY A 223 5.96 5.65 -16.07
N ALA A 224 5.61 4.81 -15.12
CA ALA A 224 6.48 3.72 -14.68
C ALA A 224 6.54 2.60 -15.72
N ASP A 225 7.70 1.96 -15.82
CA ASP A 225 7.90 0.79 -16.68
C ASP A 225 7.36 -0.49 -16.02
N MET A 226 7.32 -0.51 -14.68
CA MET A 226 6.83 -1.67 -13.93
C MET A 226 6.18 -1.26 -12.62
N LEU A 227 5.08 -1.93 -12.28
CA LEU A 227 4.48 -1.96 -10.95
C LEU A 227 4.85 -3.26 -10.25
N VAL A 228 5.51 -3.19 -9.10
CA VAL A 228 5.91 -4.34 -8.30
C VAL A 228 5.11 -4.36 -7.00
N ILE A 229 4.25 -5.36 -6.82
CA ILE A 229 3.48 -5.53 -5.58
C ILE A 229 4.14 -6.62 -4.73
N LEU A 230 4.70 -6.20 -3.59
CA LEU A 230 5.34 -7.10 -2.65
C LEU A 230 4.33 -7.59 -1.60
N THR A 231 4.21 -8.91 -1.47
CA THR A 231 3.23 -9.59 -0.63
C THR A 231 3.85 -10.77 0.13
N ALA A 232 3.04 -11.64 0.74
CA ALA A 232 3.51 -12.77 1.54
C ALA A 232 3.85 -14.02 0.71
N VAL A 233 3.44 -14.06 -0.55
CA VAL A 233 3.61 -15.25 -1.43
C VAL A 233 4.56 -14.93 -2.57
N ASP A 234 5.30 -15.94 -3.02
CA ASP A 234 6.24 -15.78 -4.12
C ASP A 234 5.54 -15.69 -5.47
N ARG A 235 4.41 -16.36 -5.62
CA ARG A 235 3.56 -16.34 -6.82
C ARG A 235 2.09 -16.24 -6.48
N VAL A 236 1.31 -15.71 -7.39
CA VAL A 236 -0.16 -15.77 -7.35
C VAL A 236 -0.58 -17.21 -7.64
N CYS A 237 -1.57 -17.70 -6.88
CA CYS A 237 -2.13 -19.03 -7.07
C CYS A 237 -3.62 -18.96 -7.43
N ILE A 238 -4.07 -19.85 -8.29
CA ILE A 238 -5.48 -20.24 -8.37
C ILE A 238 -5.75 -21.45 -7.46
N ASN A 239 -6.99 -21.64 -7.04
CA ASN A 239 -7.40 -22.69 -6.10
C ASN A 239 -6.58 -22.69 -4.79
N PHE A 240 -6.24 -21.52 -4.29
CA PHE A 240 -5.40 -21.35 -3.10
C PHE A 240 -5.93 -22.16 -1.91
N ASN A 241 -5.02 -22.88 -1.22
CA ASN A 241 -5.31 -23.81 -0.13
C ASN A 241 -6.22 -25.01 -0.50
N LYS A 242 -6.35 -25.35 -1.79
CA LYS A 242 -7.06 -26.55 -2.27
C LYS A 242 -6.07 -27.59 -2.81
N PRO A 243 -6.45 -28.89 -2.90
CA PRO A 243 -5.56 -29.95 -3.43
C PRO A 243 -5.07 -29.71 -4.87
N ASN A 244 -5.81 -28.93 -5.63
CA ASN A 244 -5.48 -28.52 -7.01
C ASN A 244 -4.98 -27.09 -7.09
N GLN A 245 -4.28 -26.60 -6.06
CA GLN A 245 -3.62 -25.31 -6.10
C GLN A 245 -2.56 -25.30 -7.21
N GLU A 246 -2.54 -24.21 -7.97
CA GLU A 246 -1.58 -23.99 -9.05
C GLU A 246 -0.96 -22.60 -8.92
N GLU A 247 0.38 -22.54 -8.99
CA GLU A 247 1.14 -21.29 -9.01
C GLU A 247 1.26 -20.77 -10.44
N LEU A 248 0.99 -19.48 -10.62
CA LEU A 248 1.03 -18.83 -11.92
C LEU A 248 2.34 -18.05 -12.09
N ALA A 249 3.13 -18.38 -13.11
CA ALA A 249 4.33 -17.61 -13.46
C ALA A 249 3.97 -16.30 -14.20
N GLU A 250 2.93 -16.37 -15.03
CA GLU A 250 2.40 -15.21 -15.75
C GLU A 250 0.89 -15.30 -15.96
N MET A 251 0.27 -14.18 -16.18
CA MET A 251 -1.14 -14.06 -16.59
C MET A 251 -1.26 -12.93 -17.62
N SER A 252 -2.04 -13.14 -18.66
CA SER A 252 -2.58 -12.05 -19.47
C SER A 252 -3.71 -11.33 -18.70
N ILE A 253 -4.05 -10.11 -19.13
CA ILE A 253 -5.20 -9.38 -18.58
C ILE A 253 -6.48 -10.21 -18.70
N SER A 254 -6.67 -10.92 -19.82
CA SER A 254 -7.87 -11.74 -20.03
C SER A 254 -7.96 -12.93 -19.07
N GLU A 255 -6.85 -13.62 -18.83
CA GLU A 255 -6.79 -14.72 -17.85
C GLU A 255 -7.00 -14.20 -16.43
N ALA A 256 -6.37 -13.08 -16.05
CA ALA A 256 -6.56 -12.48 -14.74
C ALA A 256 -8.02 -12.08 -14.49
N LYS A 257 -8.70 -11.46 -15.48
CA LYS A 257 -10.14 -11.14 -15.41
C LYS A 257 -11.01 -12.39 -15.31
N LYS A 258 -10.67 -13.46 -16.04
CA LYS A 258 -11.35 -14.76 -15.94
C LYS A 258 -11.23 -15.32 -14.52
N TYR A 259 -10.02 -15.41 -13.97
CA TYR A 259 -9.80 -15.93 -12.61
C TYR A 259 -10.46 -15.09 -11.53
N ILE A 260 -10.58 -13.76 -11.72
CA ILE A 260 -11.39 -12.90 -10.86
C ILE A 260 -12.88 -13.33 -10.90
N SER A 261 -13.44 -13.52 -12.10
CA SER A 261 -14.84 -13.91 -12.26
C SER A 261 -15.16 -15.29 -11.69
N GLU A 262 -14.19 -16.18 -11.69
CA GLU A 262 -14.25 -17.54 -11.11
C GLU A 262 -14.02 -17.55 -9.59
N GLY A 263 -13.70 -16.40 -8.98
CA GLY A 263 -13.54 -16.24 -7.53
C GLY A 263 -12.24 -16.85 -6.97
N HIS A 264 -11.19 -16.94 -7.77
CA HIS A 264 -9.91 -17.49 -7.32
C HIS A 264 -9.14 -16.61 -6.35
N PHE A 265 -9.40 -15.29 -6.32
CA PHE A 265 -8.64 -14.34 -5.52
C PHE A 265 -9.45 -13.81 -4.33
N ALA A 266 -8.90 -13.96 -3.13
CA ALA A 266 -9.57 -13.57 -1.91
C ALA A 266 -9.83 -12.04 -1.86
N PRO A 267 -11.09 -11.60 -1.62
CA PRO A 267 -11.43 -10.20 -1.37
C PRO A 267 -10.60 -9.62 -0.22
N GLY A 268 -10.17 -8.36 -0.35
CA GLY A 268 -9.37 -7.68 0.68
C GLY A 268 -7.91 -8.15 0.81
N SER A 269 -7.49 -9.16 0.04
CA SER A 269 -6.11 -9.68 0.05
C SER A 269 -5.52 -9.72 -1.37
N MET A 270 -5.65 -10.82 -2.11
CA MET A 270 -5.06 -10.98 -3.45
C MET A 270 -5.85 -10.21 -4.52
N LEU A 271 -7.19 -10.19 -4.44
CA LEU A 271 -8.04 -9.54 -5.44
C LEU A 271 -7.65 -8.06 -5.70
N PRO A 272 -7.49 -7.17 -4.70
CA PRO A 272 -7.12 -5.78 -4.97
C PRO A 272 -5.76 -5.65 -5.65
N LYS A 273 -4.83 -6.59 -5.42
CA LYS A 273 -3.50 -6.59 -6.05
C LYS A 273 -3.59 -6.90 -7.53
N VAL A 274 -4.33 -7.96 -7.87
CA VAL A 274 -4.54 -8.37 -9.27
C VAL A 274 -5.31 -7.28 -10.03
N GLU A 275 -6.37 -6.72 -9.44
CA GLU A 275 -7.11 -5.59 -10.01
C GLU A 275 -6.22 -4.38 -10.29
N SER A 276 -5.35 -4.01 -9.34
CA SER A 276 -4.41 -2.89 -9.48
C SER A 276 -3.37 -3.14 -10.56
N CYS A 277 -2.89 -4.38 -10.67
CA CYS A 277 -1.99 -4.79 -11.74
C CYS A 277 -2.66 -4.73 -13.11
N ILE A 278 -3.90 -5.22 -13.23
CA ILE A 278 -4.68 -5.13 -14.47
C ILE A 278 -4.86 -3.66 -14.86
N GLU A 279 -5.31 -2.82 -13.93
CA GLU A 279 -5.52 -1.39 -14.19
C GLU A 279 -4.24 -0.72 -14.71
N PHE A 280 -3.09 -0.98 -14.10
CA PHE A 280 -1.82 -0.45 -14.51
C PHE A 280 -1.42 -0.91 -15.91
N VAL A 281 -1.48 -2.21 -16.18
CA VAL A 281 -1.05 -2.78 -17.47
C VAL A 281 -2.00 -2.38 -18.60
N GLU A 282 -3.32 -2.33 -18.33
CA GLU A 282 -4.33 -2.00 -19.33
C GLU A 282 -4.27 -0.54 -19.77
N LYS A 283 -4.10 0.38 -18.80
CA LYS A 283 -4.09 1.84 -19.05
C LYS A 283 -2.73 2.38 -19.45
N ASN A 284 -1.64 1.63 -19.24
CA ASN A 284 -0.31 2.08 -19.62
C ASN A 284 -0.08 1.89 -21.12
N GLU A 285 0.34 2.95 -21.80
CA GLU A 285 0.60 2.94 -23.25
C GLU A 285 1.94 2.30 -23.64
N ASN A 286 2.88 2.26 -22.71
CA ASN A 286 4.18 1.62 -22.88
C ASN A 286 4.08 0.13 -22.52
N ASN A 287 4.61 -0.81 -23.22
CA ASN A 287 4.59 -2.27 -22.94
C ASN A 287 5.02 -2.59 -21.48
N SER A 288 4.35 -1.97 -20.52
CA SER A 288 4.61 -2.07 -19.10
C SER A 288 4.03 -3.36 -18.55
N VAL A 289 4.68 -3.91 -17.55
CA VAL A 289 4.26 -5.13 -16.88
C VAL A 289 4.06 -4.89 -15.39
N ALA A 290 3.19 -5.67 -14.77
CA ALA A 290 3.08 -5.70 -13.33
C ALA A 290 3.63 -7.03 -12.80
N LEU A 291 4.25 -6.99 -11.63
CA LEU A 291 4.88 -8.13 -10.97
C LEU A 291 4.33 -8.27 -9.55
N ILE A 292 3.86 -9.45 -9.19
CA ILE A 292 3.48 -9.80 -7.81
C ILE A 292 4.46 -10.86 -7.30
N THR A 293 5.10 -10.59 -6.14
CA THR A 293 6.05 -11.52 -5.54
C THR A 293 6.25 -11.24 -4.03
N SER A 294 7.05 -12.05 -3.35
CA SER A 294 7.48 -11.77 -1.98
C SER A 294 8.65 -10.76 -1.94
N LEU A 295 8.82 -10.08 -0.80
CA LEU A 295 9.93 -9.16 -0.59
C LEU A 295 11.28 -9.87 -0.79
N GLN A 296 11.42 -11.07 -0.24
CA GLN A 296 12.66 -11.87 -0.28
C GLN A 296 13.02 -12.33 -1.70
N LYS A 297 12.04 -12.40 -2.58
CA LYS A 297 12.21 -12.86 -3.96
C LYS A 297 12.20 -11.73 -4.99
N ALA A 298 12.04 -10.48 -4.58
CA ALA A 298 11.90 -9.35 -5.50
C ALA A 298 13.03 -9.25 -6.53
N ALA A 299 14.29 -9.41 -6.11
CA ALA A 299 15.43 -9.37 -7.02
C ALA A 299 15.42 -10.53 -8.04
N GLN A 300 15.11 -11.75 -7.58
CA GLN A 300 14.99 -12.92 -8.44
C GLN A 300 13.79 -12.84 -9.40
N ALA A 301 12.68 -12.25 -8.94
CA ALA A 301 11.48 -12.06 -9.73
C ALA A 301 11.71 -11.05 -10.87
N LEU A 302 12.48 -9.99 -10.64
CA LEU A 302 12.89 -9.06 -11.69
C LEU A 302 13.85 -9.68 -12.72
N ASP A 303 14.62 -10.69 -12.31
CA ASP A 303 15.46 -11.49 -13.20
C ASP A 303 14.65 -12.61 -13.92
N GLY A 304 13.33 -12.68 -13.72
CA GLY A 304 12.43 -13.66 -14.35
C GLY A 304 12.46 -15.06 -13.75
N LEU A 305 13.08 -15.26 -12.58
CA LEU A 305 13.28 -16.58 -11.96
C LEU A 305 12.08 -17.01 -11.08
N THR A 306 11.25 -16.08 -10.65
CA THR A 306 10.06 -16.31 -9.83
C THR A 306 9.07 -15.15 -9.98
N GLY A 307 8.01 -15.10 -9.15
CA GLY A 307 6.97 -14.09 -9.22
C GLY A 307 5.89 -14.44 -10.25
N THR A 308 4.84 -13.61 -10.26
CA THR A 308 3.78 -13.66 -11.28
C THR A 308 3.78 -12.36 -12.06
N ILE A 309 4.03 -12.44 -13.34
CA ILE A 309 3.99 -11.30 -14.27
C ILE A 309 2.57 -11.19 -14.84
N ILE A 310 2.02 -9.95 -14.80
CA ILE A 310 0.77 -9.61 -15.48
C ILE A 310 1.12 -8.68 -16.64
N LYS A 311 0.69 -9.05 -17.85
CA LYS A 311 0.98 -8.34 -19.10
C LYS A 311 -0.24 -8.29 -20.02
N LYS A 312 -0.18 -7.46 -21.07
CA LYS A 312 -1.20 -7.43 -22.15
C LYS A 312 -1.28 -8.74 -22.89
#